data_4d97a212d04581ebfd8bd9bf55aea222
#
_entry.id   4d97a212d04581ebfd8bd9bf55aea222
#
_cell.length_a   1.000
_cell.length_b   1.000
_cell.length_c   1.000
_cell.angle_alpha   90.00
_cell.angle_beta   90.00
_cell.angle_gamma   90.00
#
_symmetry.space_group_name_H-M   'P 1'
#
loop_
_entity.id
_entity.type
_entity.pdbx_description
1 polymer ?
#
loop_
_entity_poly.entity_id
_entity_poly.type
_entity_poly.pdbx_seq_one_letter_code
_entity_poly.pdbx_strand_id
1 'polypeptide(L)'
;MRAVVHDRYGPPEVLRLEEVERPVPKDDEVLVKVHATTVNRSDTGFRSAEYFITRFFTGLRRPKLRIPGYEFAGEVEAVGAAVSEFAVGDRVFGANVAGFGAHAEFVCVRERAPLAKMPAGMTFEEAAAVPDGAILALTFLRRADLRNG
;
A
#
# COMPACT_ATOMS: atom_id res chain seq x y z
N MET A 1 -8.47 14.78 -4.34
CA MET A 1 -8.75 13.35 -4.59
C MET A 1 -9.57 12.76 -3.46
N ARG A 2 -10.37 11.74 -3.76
CA ARG A 2 -11.11 11.02 -2.72
C ARG A 2 -10.19 10.02 -2.01
N ALA A 3 -10.31 9.94 -0.69
CA ALA A 3 -9.59 8.98 0.13
C ALA A 3 -10.43 8.53 1.32
N VAL A 4 -10.24 7.30 1.76
CA VAL A 4 -10.74 6.83 3.05
C VAL A 4 -9.76 7.31 4.12
N VAL A 5 -10.27 7.96 5.15
CA VAL A 5 -9.44 8.53 6.22
C VAL A 5 -9.94 8.14 7.60
N HIS A 6 -9.03 8.19 8.59
CA HIS A 6 -9.35 8.08 10.00
C HIS A 6 -8.42 8.96 10.86
N ASP A 7 -8.94 9.57 11.91
CA ASP A 7 -8.17 10.42 12.83
C ASP A 7 -8.03 9.81 14.22
N ARG A 8 -8.66 8.65 14.45
CA ARG A 8 -8.61 7.91 15.71
C ARG A 8 -8.60 6.42 15.43
N TYR A 9 -8.02 5.66 16.34
CA TYR A 9 -8.13 4.21 16.35
C TYR A 9 -9.54 3.79 16.76
N GLY A 10 -10.01 2.67 16.24
CA GLY A 10 -11.32 2.15 16.60
C GLY A 10 -11.93 1.17 15.59
N PRO A 11 -13.22 0.88 15.72
CA PRO A 11 -13.97 0.01 14.83
C PRO A 11 -14.17 0.65 13.45
N PRO A 12 -14.77 -0.06 12.46
CA PRO A 12 -14.92 0.45 11.09
C PRO A 12 -15.58 1.83 10.97
N GLU A 13 -16.42 2.20 11.90
CA GLU A 13 -17.16 3.47 11.95
C GLU A 13 -16.25 4.70 12.12
N VAL A 14 -14.96 4.51 12.41
CA VAL A 14 -13.97 5.61 12.41
C VAL A 14 -13.55 6.02 11.02
N LEU A 15 -13.81 5.18 10.02
CA LEU A 15 -13.48 5.43 8.63
C LEU A 15 -14.53 6.36 7.99
N ARG A 16 -14.06 7.30 7.19
CA ARG A 16 -14.93 8.17 6.39
C ARG A 16 -14.27 8.49 5.05
N LEU A 17 -15.07 8.78 4.06
CA LEU A 17 -14.61 9.27 2.76
C LEU A 17 -14.45 10.79 2.82
N GLU A 18 -13.28 11.28 2.44
CA GLU A 18 -12.96 12.70 2.36
C GLU A 18 -12.32 13.08 1.03
N GLU A 19 -12.52 14.34 0.64
CA GLU A 19 -11.69 15.01 -0.35
C GLU A 19 -10.39 15.49 0.31
N VAL A 20 -9.26 15.02 -0.18
CA VAL A 20 -7.94 15.39 0.31
C VAL A 20 -7.07 15.91 -0.83
N GLU A 21 -5.99 16.62 -0.51
CA GLU A 21 -5.02 17.04 -1.50
C GLU A 21 -4.37 15.84 -2.20
N ARG A 22 -4.21 15.91 -3.52
CA ARG A 22 -3.51 14.90 -4.30
C ARG A 22 -2.02 14.98 -3.97
N PRO A 23 -1.34 13.87 -3.61
CA PRO A 23 0.08 13.92 -3.29
C PRO A 23 0.93 14.19 -4.54
N VAL A 24 2.07 14.82 -4.32
CA VAL A 24 3.09 15.04 -5.34
C VAL A 24 4.28 14.13 -5.03
N PRO A 25 4.76 13.34 -5.99
CA PRO A 25 5.88 12.43 -5.76
C PRO A 25 7.17 13.22 -5.50
N LYS A 26 7.97 12.74 -4.56
CA LYS A 26 9.33 13.20 -4.34
C LYS A 26 10.25 12.65 -5.43
N ASP A 27 11.51 13.07 -5.43
CA ASP A 27 12.47 12.68 -6.46
C ASP A 27 12.61 11.17 -6.63
N ASP A 28 12.52 10.38 -5.54
CA ASP A 28 12.64 8.92 -5.50
C ASP A 28 11.29 8.17 -5.46
N GLU A 29 10.18 8.88 -5.73
CA GLU A 29 8.83 8.31 -5.64
C GLU A 29 8.14 8.27 -6.99
N VAL A 30 7.25 7.30 -7.15
CA VAL A 30 6.26 7.23 -8.22
C VAL A 30 4.89 7.57 -7.68
N LEU A 31 4.10 8.33 -8.42
CA LEU A 31 2.69 8.57 -8.15
C LEU A 31 1.88 7.54 -8.93
N VAL A 32 1.13 6.72 -8.23
CA VAL A 32 0.29 5.68 -8.82
C VAL A 32 -1.18 6.09 -8.70
N LYS A 33 -1.89 6.06 -9.80
CA LYS A 33 -3.36 6.10 -9.84
C LYS A 33 -3.85 4.71 -9.46
N VAL A 34 -4.47 4.59 -8.30
CA VAL A 34 -4.95 3.31 -7.76
C VAL A 34 -6.21 2.87 -8.49
N HIS A 35 -6.18 1.66 -9.04
CA HIS A 35 -7.33 1.01 -9.66
C HIS A 35 -7.95 -0.05 -8.75
N ALA A 36 -7.11 -0.74 -7.96
CA ALA A 36 -7.54 -1.72 -6.98
C ALA A 36 -6.67 -1.67 -5.72
N THR A 37 -7.26 -1.96 -4.59
CA THR A 37 -6.61 -2.09 -3.28
C THR A 37 -7.29 -3.20 -2.50
N THR A 38 -6.63 -3.72 -1.47
CA THR A 38 -7.18 -4.75 -0.58
C THR A 38 -7.57 -4.16 0.77
N VAL A 39 -8.45 -4.85 1.47
CA VAL A 39 -8.66 -4.68 2.91
C VAL A 39 -8.35 -6.01 3.57
N ASN A 40 -7.18 -6.09 4.19
CA ASN A 40 -6.71 -7.32 4.79
C ASN A 40 -6.66 -7.27 6.33
N ARG A 41 -6.18 -8.33 6.96
CA ARG A 41 -6.09 -8.43 8.42
C ARG A 41 -5.18 -7.36 9.03
N SER A 42 -4.10 -7.00 8.35
CA SER A 42 -3.17 -5.97 8.81
C SER A 42 -3.81 -4.59 8.82
N ASP A 43 -4.61 -4.24 7.81
CA ASP A 43 -5.34 -2.97 7.77
C ASP A 43 -6.29 -2.85 8.97
N THR A 44 -7.01 -3.93 9.32
CA THR A 44 -7.88 -3.92 10.49
C THR A 44 -7.11 -3.78 11.79
N GLY A 45 -5.96 -4.43 11.91
CA GLY A 45 -5.06 -4.33 13.06
C GLY A 45 -4.48 -2.92 13.26
N PHE A 46 -4.05 -2.29 12.18
CA PHE A 46 -3.54 -0.92 12.21
C PHE A 46 -4.65 0.10 12.50
N ARG A 47 -5.82 -0.05 11.90
CA ARG A 47 -6.97 0.82 12.14
C ARG A 47 -7.46 0.76 13.59
N SER A 48 -7.58 -0.44 14.17
CA SER A 48 -8.06 -0.62 15.54
C SER A 48 -6.98 -0.38 16.58
N ALA A 49 -5.71 -0.50 16.22
CA ALA A 49 -4.56 -0.60 17.13
C ALA A 49 -4.81 -1.65 18.22
N GLU A 50 -5.34 -2.81 17.82
CA GLU A 50 -5.68 -3.96 18.68
C GLU A 50 -4.52 -4.34 19.60
N TYR A 51 -3.31 -4.34 19.06
CA TYR A 51 -2.09 -4.50 19.84
C TYR A 51 -1.49 -3.13 20.19
N PHE A 52 -1.34 -2.84 21.47
CA PHE A 52 -0.81 -1.54 21.92
C PHE A 52 0.55 -1.20 21.28
N ILE A 53 1.39 -2.20 21.01
CA ILE A 53 2.69 -2.03 20.34
C ILE A 53 2.55 -1.37 18.96
N THR A 54 1.46 -1.58 18.28
CA THR A 54 1.18 -0.96 16.95
C THR A 54 1.23 0.56 17.03
N ARG A 55 0.81 1.14 18.17
CA ARG A 55 0.79 2.59 18.39
C ARG A 55 2.17 3.24 18.41
N PHE A 56 3.21 2.49 18.77
CA PHE A 56 4.59 3.03 18.71
C PHE A 56 5.01 3.32 17.28
N PHE A 57 4.52 2.57 16.31
CA PHE A 57 4.83 2.74 14.88
C PHE A 57 3.84 3.66 14.17
N THR A 58 2.56 3.54 14.47
CA THR A 58 1.49 4.24 13.76
C THR A 58 1.03 5.54 14.43
N GLY A 59 1.44 5.78 15.69
CA GLY A 59 1.11 6.98 16.46
C GLY A 59 0.52 6.66 17.84
N LEU A 60 1.10 7.21 18.89
CA LEU A 60 0.77 6.80 20.26
C LEU A 60 -0.68 7.11 20.69
N ARG A 61 -1.18 8.30 20.34
CA ARG A 61 -2.52 8.78 20.70
C ARG A 61 -3.52 8.73 19.56
N ARG A 62 -3.04 8.96 18.33
CA ARG A 62 -3.84 8.97 17.10
C ARG A 62 -2.97 8.51 15.93
N PRO A 63 -3.58 7.98 14.84
CA PRO A 63 -2.85 7.63 13.64
C PRO A 63 -2.06 8.83 13.09
N LYS A 64 -0.78 8.62 12.76
CA LYS A 64 0.03 9.60 12.05
C LYS A 64 -0.31 9.61 10.56
N LEU A 65 -0.60 8.42 10.02
CA LEU A 65 -1.01 8.22 8.64
C LEU A 65 -2.52 8.11 8.61
N ARG A 66 -3.18 9.16 8.10
CA ARG A 66 -4.64 9.27 8.10
C ARG A 66 -5.32 8.36 7.08
N ILE A 67 -4.63 8.07 5.98
CA ILE A 67 -5.14 7.23 4.89
C ILE A 67 -4.58 5.82 5.09
N PRO A 68 -5.44 4.82 5.38
CA PRO A 68 -5.01 3.43 5.53
C PRO A 68 -4.74 2.75 4.18
N GLY A 69 -4.52 1.43 4.22
CA GLY A 69 -4.25 0.61 3.04
C GLY A 69 -2.78 0.66 2.64
N TYR A 70 -2.20 -0.49 2.35
CA TYR A 70 -0.82 -0.54 1.91
C TYR A 70 -0.61 -1.37 0.64
N GLU A 71 -1.54 -2.29 0.31
CA GLU A 71 -1.51 -3.02 -0.95
C GLU A 71 -2.33 -2.29 -2.03
N PHE A 72 -1.80 -2.27 -3.23
CA PHE A 72 -2.46 -1.61 -4.36
C PHE A 72 -2.01 -2.21 -5.69
N ALA A 73 -2.83 -1.98 -6.70
CA ALA A 73 -2.47 -2.08 -8.10
C ALA A 73 -3.04 -0.88 -8.85
N GLY A 74 -2.29 -0.40 -9.83
CA GLY A 74 -2.67 0.80 -10.57
C GLY A 74 -1.73 1.13 -11.71
N GLU A 75 -1.81 2.36 -12.18
CA GLU A 75 -1.01 2.88 -13.28
C GLU A 75 -0.16 4.05 -12.81
N VAL A 76 1.10 4.09 -13.22
CA VAL A 76 2.01 5.20 -12.93
C VAL A 76 1.54 6.45 -13.63
N GLU A 77 1.18 7.46 -12.87
CA GLU A 77 0.69 8.77 -13.35
C GLU A 77 1.79 9.82 -13.45
N ALA A 78 2.78 9.75 -12.55
CA ALA A 78 3.95 10.62 -12.55
C ALA A 78 5.13 9.93 -11.86
N VAL A 79 6.34 10.36 -12.18
CA VAL A 79 7.58 9.88 -11.57
C VAL A 79 8.44 11.04 -11.08
N GLY A 80 9.14 10.84 -9.98
CA GLY A 80 10.14 11.79 -9.48
C GLY A 80 11.41 11.79 -10.33
N ALA A 81 12.22 12.83 -10.19
CA ALA A 81 13.39 13.07 -11.06
C ALA A 81 14.49 12.00 -10.95
N ALA A 82 14.54 11.26 -9.83
CA ALA A 82 15.54 10.22 -9.60
C ALA A 82 15.00 8.79 -9.88
N VAL A 83 13.74 8.65 -10.29
CA VAL A 83 13.14 7.36 -10.65
C VAL A 83 13.71 6.88 -11.98
N SER A 84 14.11 5.62 -12.06
CA SER A 84 14.77 5.01 -13.21
C SER A 84 14.12 3.71 -13.71
N GLU A 85 13.41 2.99 -12.84
CA GLU A 85 12.85 1.66 -13.15
C GLU A 85 11.41 1.71 -13.69
N PHE A 86 10.69 2.82 -13.41
CA PHE A 86 9.30 3.00 -13.78
C PHE A 86 9.10 4.22 -14.66
N ALA A 87 8.09 4.15 -15.52
CA ALA A 87 7.68 5.23 -16.41
C ALA A 87 6.17 5.47 -16.32
N VAL A 88 5.73 6.69 -16.69
CA VAL A 88 4.30 7.02 -16.81
C VAL A 88 3.61 6.03 -17.75
N GLY A 89 2.46 5.52 -17.34
CA GLY A 89 1.68 4.50 -18.05
C GLY A 89 2.05 3.06 -17.68
N ASP A 90 3.12 2.80 -16.92
CA ASP A 90 3.40 1.46 -16.43
C ASP A 90 2.27 0.97 -15.50
N ARG A 91 1.79 -0.24 -15.74
CA ARG A 91 0.87 -0.94 -14.84
C ARG A 91 1.69 -1.60 -13.74
N VAL A 92 1.41 -1.23 -12.49
CA VAL A 92 2.21 -1.64 -11.33
C VAL A 92 1.34 -2.17 -10.20
N PHE A 93 1.94 -2.99 -9.36
CA PHE A 93 1.34 -3.45 -8.11
C PHE A 93 2.38 -3.54 -7.02
N GLY A 94 1.97 -3.44 -5.77
CA GLY A 94 2.93 -3.46 -4.68
C GLY A 94 2.35 -3.19 -3.31
N ALA A 95 3.26 -2.98 -2.35
CA ALA A 95 2.92 -2.74 -0.96
C ALA A 95 3.68 -1.52 -0.41
N ASN A 96 2.96 -0.46 -0.03
CA ASN A 96 3.51 0.72 0.62
C ASN A 96 3.48 0.61 2.15
N VAL A 97 4.21 -0.36 2.70
CA VAL A 97 4.20 -0.69 4.14
C VAL A 97 4.65 0.48 5.02
N ALA A 98 5.58 1.31 4.54
CA ALA A 98 6.11 2.44 5.31
C ALA A 98 5.21 3.68 5.27
N GLY A 99 4.51 3.92 4.16
CA GLY A 99 3.73 5.13 3.89
C GLY A 99 2.22 4.94 4.01
N PHE A 100 1.72 3.71 3.88
CA PHE A 100 0.29 3.43 3.72
C PHE A 100 -0.30 4.24 2.55
N GLY A 101 -1.59 4.59 2.62
CA GLY A 101 -2.20 5.55 1.69
C GLY A 101 -2.90 4.93 0.48
N ALA A 102 -2.95 3.58 0.39
CA ALA A 102 -3.52 2.91 -0.78
C ALA A 102 -5.06 2.97 -0.85
N HIS A 103 -5.75 3.30 0.26
CA HIS A 103 -7.20 3.51 0.24
C HIS A 103 -7.55 4.93 -0.23
N ALA A 104 -6.98 5.34 -1.37
CA ALA A 104 -7.18 6.62 -2.04
C ALA A 104 -7.09 6.47 -3.56
N GLU A 105 -7.52 7.48 -4.31
CA GLU A 105 -7.41 7.48 -5.77
C GLU A 105 -5.95 7.53 -6.26
N PHE A 106 -5.03 8.08 -5.45
CA PHE A 106 -3.60 8.16 -5.77
C PHE A 106 -2.75 7.88 -4.54
N VAL A 107 -1.60 7.24 -4.75
CA VAL A 107 -0.60 6.99 -3.71
C VAL A 107 0.81 7.27 -4.23
N CYS A 108 1.64 7.92 -3.41
CA CYS A 108 3.08 8.04 -3.67
C CYS A 108 3.83 6.88 -3.02
N VAL A 109 4.68 6.22 -3.78
CA VAL A 109 5.45 5.06 -3.35
C VAL A 109 6.90 5.22 -3.79
N ARG A 110 7.85 4.94 -2.90
CA ARG A 110 9.26 4.94 -3.28
C ARG A 110 9.54 3.87 -4.32
N GLU A 111 10.38 4.18 -5.30
CA GLU A 111 10.82 3.23 -6.33
C GLU A 111 11.37 1.92 -5.74
N ARG A 112 12.09 2.01 -4.62
CA ARG A 112 12.69 0.86 -3.91
C ARG A 112 11.75 0.12 -2.95
N ALA A 113 10.48 0.55 -2.83
CA ALA A 113 9.49 -0.21 -2.07
C ALA A 113 9.19 -1.54 -2.78
N PRO A 114 8.48 -2.48 -2.12
CA PRO A 114 7.95 -3.66 -2.80
C PRO A 114 6.95 -3.28 -3.90
N LEU A 115 7.48 -2.91 -5.06
CA LEU A 115 6.75 -2.44 -6.24
C LEU A 115 7.26 -3.20 -7.47
N ALA A 116 6.35 -3.66 -8.32
CA ALA A 116 6.70 -4.37 -9.54
C ALA A 116 5.73 -4.02 -10.68
N LYS A 117 6.21 -4.18 -11.92
CA LYS A 117 5.34 -4.10 -13.10
C LYS A 117 4.43 -5.32 -13.14
N MET A 118 3.17 -5.10 -13.51
CA MET A 118 2.19 -6.17 -13.61
C MET A 118 2.50 -7.11 -14.78
N PRO A 119 2.37 -8.43 -14.59
CA PRO A 119 2.40 -9.38 -15.69
C PRO A 119 1.30 -9.10 -16.72
N ALA A 120 1.59 -9.41 -17.98
CA ALA A 120 0.58 -9.32 -19.03
C ALA A 120 -0.61 -10.23 -18.72
N GLY A 121 -1.82 -9.71 -18.94
CA GLY A 121 -3.07 -10.44 -18.74
C GLY A 121 -3.61 -10.46 -17.30
N MET A 122 -2.85 -9.99 -16.31
CA MET A 122 -3.33 -9.87 -14.93
C MET A 122 -4.25 -8.65 -14.79
N THR A 123 -5.36 -8.78 -14.07
CA THR A 123 -6.22 -7.64 -13.72
C THR A 123 -5.65 -6.87 -12.54
N PHE A 124 -6.11 -5.64 -12.31
CA PHE A 124 -5.67 -4.85 -11.16
C PHE A 124 -6.12 -5.48 -9.83
N GLU A 125 -7.30 -6.08 -9.80
CA GLU A 125 -7.85 -6.76 -8.62
C GLU A 125 -7.00 -7.98 -8.25
N GLU A 126 -6.65 -8.81 -9.24
CA GLU A 126 -5.74 -9.95 -9.02
C GLU A 126 -4.38 -9.48 -8.52
N ALA A 127 -3.82 -8.46 -9.15
CA ALA A 127 -2.50 -7.92 -8.81
C ALA A 127 -2.47 -7.31 -7.40
N ALA A 128 -3.51 -6.56 -7.00
CA ALA A 128 -3.58 -5.96 -5.66
C ALA A 128 -3.63 -7.02 -4.54
N ALA A 129 -4.15 -8.21 -4.80
CA ALA A 129 -4.29 -9.27 -3.80
C ALA A 129 -3.01 -10.10 -3.57
N VAL A 130 -1.96 -9.90 -4.39
CA VAL A 130 -0.74 -10.72 -4.36
C VAL A 130 0.30 -10.27 -3.32
N PRO A 131 0.60 -8.97 -3.12
CA PRO A 131 1.84 -8.53 -2.47
C PRO A 131 2.05 -9.09 -1.08
N ASP A 132 1.09 -8.96 -0.17
CA ASP A 132 1.22 -9.40 1.22
C ASP A 132 1.31 -10.93 1.32
N GLY A 133 0.35 -11.63 0.74
CA GLY A 133 0.28 -13.08 0.78
C GLY A 133 1.47 -13.76 0.11
N ALA A 134 1.89 -13.29 -1.07
CA ALA A 134 3.00 -13.88 -1.80
C ALA A 134 4.35 -13.65 -1.11
N ILE A 135 4.60 -12.43 -0.59
CA ILE A 135 5.85 -12.11 0.12
C ILE A 135 5.95 -12.96 1.39
N LEU A 136 4.87 -13.07 2.16
CA LEU A 136 4.84 -13.89 3.37
C LEU A 136 5.05 -15.36 3.05
N ALA A 137 4.29 -15.93 2.11
CA ALA A 137 4.41 -17.32 1.72
C ALA A 137 5.83 -17.64 1.24
N LEU A 138 6.38 -16.84 0.34
CA LEU A 138 7.73 -17.03 -0.18
C LEU A 138 8.79 -16.94 0.92
N THR A 139 8.64 -16.02 1.86
CA THR A 139 9.56 -15.85 2.99
C THR A 139 9.56 -17.08 3.90
N PHE A 140 8.38 -17.58 4.25
CA PHE A 140 8.26 -18.76 5.10
C PHE A 140 8.75 -20.04 4.40
N LEU A 141 8.38 -20.25 3.14
CA LEU A 141 8.80 -21.42 2.37
C LEU A 141 10.33 -21.45 2.19
N ARG A 142 10.95 -20.31 1.89
CA ARG A 142 12.42 -20.21 1.80
C ARG A 142 13.11 -20.50 3.12
N ARG A 143 12.56 -20.02 4.25
CA ARG A 143 13.13 -20.28 5.59
C ARG A 143 12.91 -21.71 6.07
N ALA A 144 11.86 -22.36 5.63
CA ALA A 144 11.58 -23.75 5.98
C ALA A 144 12.53 -24.76 5.30
N ASP A 145 13.38 -24.30 4.37
CA ASP A 145 14.34 -25.14 3.61
C ASP A 145 13.67 -26.41 3.09
N LEU A 146 12.46 -26.27 2.54
CA LEU A 146 11.72 -27.40 2.00
C LEU A 146 12.49 -27.99 0.82
N ARG A 147 13.08 -29.18 1.04
CA ARG A 147 13.71 -29.98 -0.01
C ARG A 147 12.64 -30.84 -0.67
N ASN A 148 12.75 -30.98 -1.97
CA ASN A 148 11.92 -31.96 -2.70
C ASN A 148 12.11 -33.32 -2.08
N GLY A 149 11.01 -33.88 -1.51
CA GLY A 149 10.97 -35.23 -0.99
C GLY A 149 11.00 -36.27 -2.11
#